data_452c9bda1db5d7d3003f2fea3866cce4
#
_entry.id   452c9bda1db5d7d3003f2fea3866cce4
#
_cell.length_a   1.000
_cell.length_b   1.000
_cell.length_c   1.000
_cell.angle_alpha   90.00
_cell.angle_beta   90.00
_cell.angle_gamma   90.00
#
_symmetry.space_group_name_H-M   'P 1'
#
loop_
_entity.id
_entity.type
_entity.pdbx_description
1 polymer ?
#
loop_
_entity_poly.entity_id
_entity_poly.type
_entity_poly.pdbx_seq_one_letter_code
_entity_poly.pdbx_strand_id
1 'polypeptide(L)'
;MSLGWKEALGGVAAAAVGAGIAIAAMSGVGHGPAVPDETAMGETIHRYLLDHPEVIPEAMDRLQDKQTAQAIAANRDQIQAPFAGAVAGNPKGDVTLVEYFDYACGYCRQSVADVDRLIAADPKLRVVYKELPVLDGAISDRAAQVSLVAAKAGKFVAFHHALYQVPAPLDDAKTDAVAAKLGLDLAGLSSADIVGEINANLATGRSLRMSGTPTFVVGDQLLAGAVGYDALKGAIDKARKAKG
;
A
#
# COMPACT_ATOMS: atom_id res chain seq x y z
N MET A 1 -71.41 -24.04 17.15
CA MET A 1 -72.57 -24.15 16.23
C MET A 1 -71.94 -24.40 14.86
N SER A 2 -71.77 -25.59 14.50
CA SER A 2 -72.65 -26.65 13.99
C SER A 2 -72.98 -26.42 12.50
N LEU A 3 -72.61 -27.46 11.79
CA LEU A 3 -73.26 -28.05 10.61
C LEU A 3 -72.92 -27.36 9.24
N GLY A 4 -72.73 -28.11 8.21
CA GLY A 4 -72.90 -29.52 7.89
C GLY A 4 -72.54 -29.67 6.43
N TRP A 5 -71.92 -30.63 6.14
CA TRP A 5 -71.85 -31.82 5.28
C TRP A 5 -73.08 -32.00 4.36
N LYS A 6 -72.79 -32.32 3.14
CA LYS A 6 -73.30 -33.37 2.26
C LYS A 6 -73.37 -32.92 0.80
N GLU A 7 -72.62 -33.62 -0.01
CA GLU A 7 -72.95 -34.57 -1.02
C GLU A 7 -73.49 -33.99 -2.33
N ALA A 8 -72.78 -34.33 -3.39
CA ALA A 8 -73.39 -35.13 -4.46
C ALA A 8 -72.33 -35.67 -5.45
N LEU A 9 -72.31 -36.97 -5.47
CA LEU A 9 -71.73 -37.80 -6.51
C LEU A 9 -72.49 -37.62 -7.83
N GLY A 10 -71.82 -37.75 -8.97
CA GLY A 10 -72.52 -37.99 -10.22
C GLY A 10 -71.66 -37.79 -11.47
N GLY A 11 -71.26 -38.93 -12.06
CA GLY A 11 -71.33 -39.15 -13.50
C GLY A 11 -70.03 -39.03 -14.31
N VAL A 12 -69.22 -40.05 -14.39
CA VAL A 12 -69.13 -41.05 -15.46
C VAL A 12 -68.55 -40.62 -16.80
N ALA A 13 -67.37 -41.16 -17.07
CA ALA A 13 -66.92 -41.89 -18.25
C ALA A 13 -66.62 -41.14 -19.56
N ALA A 14 -65.47 -41.54 -20.08
CA ALA A 14 -65.12 -41.70 -21.47
C ALA A 14 -64.56 -40.49 -22.23
N ALA A 15 -63.21 -40.46 -22.28
CA ALA A 15 -62.48 -40.34 -23.53
C ALA A 15 -61.02 -40.70 -23.33
N ALA A 16 -60.71 -41.95 -23.20
CA ALA A 16 -59.39 -42.49 -23.49
C ALA A 16 -59.32 -42.73 -24.96
N VAL A 17 -58.66 -41.88 -25.73
CA VAL A 17 -58.00 -42.15 -27.04
C VAL A 17 -57.45 -40.78 -27.50
N GLY A 18 -56.10 -40.62 -27.56
CA GLY A 18 -55.52 -39.50 -28.27
C GLY A 18 -54.43 -38.75 -27.58
N ALA A 19 -53.58 -39.37 -26.77
CA ALA A 19 -52.36 -38.71 -26.22
C ALA A 19 -51.13 -39.64 -26.26
N GLY A 20 -50.98 -40.36 -27.38
CA GLY A 20 -49.89 -41.34 -27.55
C GLY A 20 -48.80 -40.95 -28.55
N ILE A 21 -48.73 -39.74 -29.06
CA ILE A 21 -47.76 -39.38 -30.13
C ILE A 21 -47.13 -38.01 -29.93
N ALA A 22 -47.02 -37.48 -28.73
CA ALA A 22 -46.36 -36.18 -28.51
C ALA A 22 -45.21 -36.22 -27.49
N ILE A 23 -44.71 -37.41 -27.10
CA ILE A 23 -43.61 -37.51 -26.12
C ILE A 23 -42.27 -37.92 -26.78
N ALA A 24 -42.20 -38.08 -28.08
CA ALA A 24 -41.00 -38.52 -28.80
C ALA A 24 -40.21 -37.38 -29.50
N ALA A 25 -40.57 -36.11 -29.32
CA ALA A 25 -39.92 -34.99 -30.03
C ALA A 25 -39.29 -33.93 -29.12
N MET A 26 -39.18 -34.12 -27.80
CA MET A 26 -38.51 -33.21 -26.91
C MET A 26 -37.26 -33.80 -26.23
N SER A 27 -36.65 -34.81 -26.80
CA SER A 27 -35.29 -35.27 -26.43
C SER A 27 -34.21 -34.59 -27.26
N GLY A 28 -34.47 -33.35 -27.69
CA GLY A 28 -33.42 -32.42 -28.06
C GLY A 28 -32.72 -31.96 -26.80
N VAL A 29 -31.86 -32.83 -26.25
CA VAL A 29 -30.91 -32.49 -25.21
C VAL A 29 -30.14 -31.29 -25.71
N GLY A 30 -30.51 -30.09 -25.23
CA GLY A 30 -29.66 -28.95 -25.31
C GLY A 30 -28.34 -29.34 -24.64
N HIS A 31 -27.32 -29.55 -25.46
CA HIS A 31 -25.95 -29.59 -24.97
C HIS A 31 -25.68 -28.19 -24.41
N GLY A 32 -25.89 -27.99 -23.11
CA GLY A 32 -25.26 -26.92 -22.40
C GLY A 32 -23.77 -26.98 -22.73
N PRO A 33 -23.01 -25.87 -22.65
CA PRO A 33 -21.61 -25.92 -22.94
C PRO A 33 -21.01 -27.07 -22.12
N ALA A 34 -20.42 -28.05 -22.83
CA ALA A 34 -19.83 -29.21 -22.21
C ALA A 34 -18.84 -28.68 -21.15
N VAL A 35 -19.05 -29.01 -19.87
CA VAL A 35 -18.08 -28.75 -18.84
C VAL A 35 -16.84 -29.51 -19.29
N PRO A 36 -15.70 -28.84 -19.52
CA PRO A 36 -14.48 -29.51 -19.95
C PRO A 36 -14.18 -30.64 -18.98
N ASP A 37 -13.80 -31.82 -19.47
CA ASP A 37 -13.30 -32.90 -18.64
C ASP A 37 -12.18 -32.35 -17.76
N GLU A 38 -12.33 -32.47 -16.44
CA GLU A 38 -11.38 -31.92 -15.44
C GLU A 38 -9.95 -32.40 -15.70
N THR A 39 -9.79 -33.63 -16.19
CA THR A 39 -8.52 -34.23 -16.59
C THR A 39 -7.92 -33.52 -17.81
N ALA A 40 -8.73 -33.32 -18.87
CA ALA A 40 -8.29 -32.63 -20.08
C ALA A 40 -7.98 -31.16 -19.83
N MET A 41 -8.73 -30.49 -18.95
CA MET A 41 -8.45 -29.13 -18.50
C MET A 41 -7.14 -29.08 -17.73
N GLY A 42 -6.92 -30.01 -16.79
CA GLY A 42 -5.69 -30.11 -16.00
C GLY A 42 -4.45 -30.32 -16.88
N GLU A 43 -4.51 -31.20 -17.87
CA GLU A 43 -3.43 -31.43 -18.84
C GLU A 43 -3.15 -30.19 -19.70
N THR A 44 -4.19 -29.46 -20.09
CA THR A 44 -4.05 -28.22 -20.86
C THR A 44 -3.38 -27.14 -20.06
N ILE A 45 -3.80 -26.92 -18.80
CA ILE A 45 -3.18 -25.95 -17.88
C ILE A 45 -1.74 -26.31 -17.59
N HIS A 46 -1.47 -27.60 -17.31
CA HIS A 46 -0.10 -28.09 -17.03
C HIS A 46 0.83 -27.81 -18.21
N ARG A 47 0.42 -28.15 -19.43
CA ARG A 47 1.20 -27.90 -20.64
C ARG A 47 1.42 -26.40 -20.86
N TYR A 48 0.36 -25.58 -20.73
CA TYR A 48 0.47 -24.14 -20.86
C TYR A 48 1.46 -23.53 -19.90
N LEU A 49 1.44 -23.94 -18.62
CA LEU A 49 2.39 -23.44 -17.60
C LEU A 49 3.83 -23.90 -17.87
N LEU A 50 4.04 -25.07 -18.48
CA LEU A 50 5.38 -25.50 -18.89
C LEU A 50 5.88 -24.77 -20.14
N ASP A 51 5.01 -24.44 -21.06
CA ASP A 51 5.32 -23.67 -22.26
C ASP A 51 5.49 -22.18 -21.98
N HIS A 52 4.83 -21.66 -20.88
CA HIS A 52 4.83 -20.26 -20.46
C HIS A 52 5.16 -20.15 -18.97
N PRO A 53 6.38 -20.54 -18.53
CA PRO A 53 6.75 -20.54 -17.11
C PRO A 53 6.76 -19.12 -16.49
N GLU A 54 6.90 -18.08 -17.30
CA GLU A 54 6.84 -16.67 -16.89
C GLU A 54 5.50 -16.26 -16.25
N VAL A 55 4.44 -17.00 -16.49
CA VAL A 55 3.11 -16.75 -15.86
C VAL A 55 3.17 -16.92 -14.35
N ILE A 56 4.02 -17.82 -13.83
CA ILE A 56 4.13 -18.06 -12.39
C ILE A 56 4.69 -16.83 -11.66
N PRO A 57 5.91 -16.33 -11.99
CA PRO A 57 6.41 -15.11 -11.35
C PRO A 57 5.47 -13.92 -11.58
N GLU A 58 4.87 -13.72 -12.76
CA GLU A 58 3.90 -12.65 -12.99
C GLU A 58 2.70 -12.75 -12.03
N ALA A 59 2.15 -13.95 -11.83
CA ALA A 59 1.05 -14.16 -10.90
C ALA A 59 1.46 -13.90 -9.45
N MET A 60 2.68 -14.25 -9.06
CA MET A 60 3.24 -13.97 -7.74
C MET A 60 3.42 -12.47 -7.51
N ASP A 61 3.96 -11.75 -8.49
CA ASP A 61 4.12 -10.28 -8.43
C ASP A 61 2.76 -9.60 -8.28
N ARG A 62 1.76 -10.01 -9.08
CA ARG A 62 0.37 -9.53 -8.97
C ARG A 62 -0.24 -9.80 -7.60
N LEU A 63 0.02 -10.97 -7.02
CA LEU A 63 -0.44 -11.31 -5.68
C LEU A 63 0.24 -10.42 -4.62
N GLN A 64 1.54 -10.22 -4.75
CA GLN A 64 2.31 -9.35 -3.86
C GLN A 64 1.82 -7.90 -3.94
N ASP A 65 1.62 -7.36 -5.15
CA ASP A 65 1.08 -6.02 -5.36
C ASP A 65 -0.29 -5.86 -4.70
N LYS A 66 -1.18 -6.84 -4.86
CA LYS A 66 -2.49 -6.85 -4.23
C LYS A 66 -2.41 -6.85 -2.71
N GLN A 67 -1.54 -7.68 -2.13
CA GLN A 67 -1.32 -7.72 -0.68
C GLN A 67 -0.75 -6.40 -0.16
N THR A 68 0.21 -5.81 -0.87
CA THR A 68 0.80 -4.52 -0.55
C THR A 68 -0.26 -3.42 -0.58
N ALA A 69 -1.07 -3.35 -1.64
CA ALA A 69 -2.16 -2.38 -1.76
C ALA A 69 -3.18 -2.51 -0.62
N GLN A 70 -3.54 -3.75 -0.23
CA GLN A 70 -4.43 -4.01 0.89
C GLN A 70 -3.81 -3.55 2.23
N ALA A 71 -2.52 -3.83 2.46
CA ALA A 71 -1.83 -3.40 3.66
C ALA A 71 -1.69 -1.87 3.73
N ILE A 72 -1.41 -1.20 2.60
CA ILE A 72 -1.40 0.27 2.52
C ILE A 72 -2.80 0.82 2.81
N ALA A 73 -3.85 0.25 2.23
CA ALA A 73 -5.22 0.70 2.46
C ALA A 73 -5.63 0.59 3.94
N ALA A 74 -5.27 -0.51 4.59
CA ALA A 74 -5.55 -0.73 6.02
C ALA A 74 -4.80 0.22 6.96
N ASN A 75 -3.66 0.78 6.53
CA ASN A 75 -2.83 1.68 7.32
C ASN A 75 -2.77 3.12 6.74
N ARG A 76 -3.64 3.46 5.79
CA ARG A 76 -3.56 4.71 5.00
C ARG A 76 -3.48 5.96 5.85
N ASP A 77 -4.33 6.07 6.86
CA ASP A 77 -4.39 7.24 7.73
C ASP A 77 -3.07 7.39 8.51
N GLN A 78 -2.55 6.30 9.07
CA GLN A 78 -1.26 6.29 9.77
C GLN A 78 -0.08 6.62 8.84
N ILE A 79 -0.08 6.08 7.62
CA ILE A 79 0.95 6.32 6.62
C ILE A 79 0.97 7.80 6.22
N GLN A 80 -0.20 8.39 5.95
CA GLN A 80 -0.31 9.75 5.40
C GLN A 80 -0.39 10.85 6.47
N ALA A 81 -0.62 10.51 7.74
CA ALA A 81 -0.61 11.48 8.82
C ALA A 81 0.83 11.95 9.11
N PRO A 82 1.17 13.22 8.96
CA PRO A 82 2.49 13.70 9.34
C PRO A 82 2.57 13.83 10.85
N PHE A 83 3.76 13.59 11.41
CA PHE A 83 4.05 14.01 12.77
C PHE A 83 4.39 15.49 12.76
N ALA A 84 3.58 16.32 13.44
CA ALA A 84 3.77 17.75 13.51
C ALA A 84 4.08 18.37 12.11
N GLY A 85 5.24 18.99 11.95
CA GLY A 85 5.69 19.64 10.71
C GLY A 85 6.57 18.80 9.79
N ALA A 86 6.58 17.46 9.91
CA ALA A 86 7.37 16.56 9.04
C ALA A 86 6.73 16.43 7.64
N VAL A 87 6.58 17.56 6.96
CA VAL A 87 5.96 17.71 5.63
C VAL A 87 6.76 18.67 4.78
N ALA A 88 6.87 18.35 3.48
CA ALA A 88 7.38 19.29 2.47
C ALA A 88 6.41 19.37 1.27
N GLY A 89 6.67 20.30 0.37
CA GLY A 89 5.81 20.57 -0.78
C GLY A 89 4.50 21.25 -0.37
N ASN A 90 3.41 20.85 -1.02
CA ASN A 90 2.09 21.46 -0.78
C ASN A 90 1.31 20.68 0.29
N PRO A 91 1.04 21.24 1.48
CA PRO A 91 0.27 20.55 2.53
C PRO A 91 -1.14 20.11 2.08
N LYS A 92 -1.69 20.77 1.04
CA LYS A 92 -2.99 20.48 0.43
C LYS A 92 -2.86 19.78 -0.92
N GLY A 93 -1.71 19.15 -1.19
CA GLY A 93 -1.45 18.44 -2.44
C GLY A 93 -2.46 17.32 -2.71
N ASP A 94 -2.76 17.10 -3.99
CA ASP A 94 -3.70 16.08 -4.44
C ASP A 94 -3.14 14.65 -4.32
N VAL A 95 -1.80 14.51 -4.37
CA VAL A 95 -1.08 13.25 -4.16
C VAL A 95 -0.12 13.42 -2.99
N THR A 96 -0.08 12.39 -2.13
CA THR A 96 0.90 12.31 -1.05
C THR A 96 1.93 11.23 -1.38
N LEU A 97 3.20 11.62 -1.42
CA LEU A 97 4.35 10.74 -1.38
C LEU A 97 4.79 10.63 0.09
N VAL A 98 4.91 9.43 0.61
CA VAL A 98 5.43 9.19 1.96
C VAL A 98 6.80 8.55 1.85
N GLU A 99 7.80 9.11 2.50
CA GLU A 99 9.15 8.56 2.57
C GLU A 99 9.41 8.02 3.97
N TYR A 100 9.69 6.73 4.07
CA TYR A 100 10.25 6.10 5.26
C TYR A 100 11.77 6.07 5.13
N PHE A 101 12.47 6.69 6.08
CA PHE A 101 13.90 6.94 5.95
C PHE A 101 14.65 6.78 7.27
N ASP A 102 15.99 6.70 7.17
CA ASP A 102 16.92 6.65 8.28
C ASP A 102 18.11 7.59 7.98
N TYR A 103 18.51 8.42 8.93
CA TYR A 103 19.61 9.36 8.72
C TYR A 103 20.98 8.70 8.56
N ALA A 104 21.16 7.48 9.07
CA ALA A 104 22.36 6.69 8.81
C ALA A 104 22.41 6.07 7.40
N CYS A 105 21.31 6.16 6.65
CA CYS A 105 21.17 5.54 5.32
C CYS A 105 21.80 6.39 4.21
N GLY A 106 22.84 5.85 3.55
CA GLY A 106 23.45 6.48 2.37
C GLY A 106 22.51 6.61 1.18
N TYR A 107 21.61 5.66 0.97
CA TYR A 107 20.61 5.69 -0.11
C TYR A 107 19.51 6.73 0.17
N CYS A 108 19.11 6.94 1.43
CA CYS A 108 18.21 8.03 1.78
C CYS A 108 18.84 9.38 1.48
N ARG A 109 20.13 9.55 1.82
CA ARG A 109 20.88 10.76 1.46
C ARG A 109 20.86 11.05 -0.04
N GLN A 110 20.99 10.02 -0.89
CA GLN A 110 20.91 10.15 -2.35
C GLN A 110 19.52 10.58 -2.81
N SER A 111 18.47 10.07 -2.17
CA SER A 111 17.07 10.36 -2.54
C SER A 111 16.64 11.79 -2.25
N VAL A 112 17.31 12.51 -1.33
CA VAL A 112 16.95 13.91 -0.99
C VAL A 112 16.87 14.79 -2.25
N ALA A 113 17.86 14.72 -3.13
CA ALA A 113 17.87 15.53 -4.36
C ALA A 113 16.71 15.19 -5.31
N ASP A 114 16.33 13.92 -5.40
CA ASP A 114 15.21 13.49 -6.24
C ASP A 114 13.87 13.96 -5.66
N VAL A 115 13.69 13.86 -4.35
CA VAL A 115 12.48 14.34 -3.66
C VAL A 115 12.36 15.87 -3.77
N ASP A 116 13.44 16.61 -3.57
CA ASP A 116 13.47 18.07 -3.74
C ASP A 116 13.09 18.48 -5.18
N ARG A 117 13.62 17.75 -6.17
CA ARG A 117 13.29 17.98 -7.58
C ARG A 117 11.83 17.70 -7.88
N LEU A 118 11.24 16.66 -7.28
CA LEU A 118 9.80 16.35 -7.39
C LEU A 118 8.95 17.48 -6.82
N ILE A 119 9.29 17.97 -5.62
CA ILE A 119 8.58 19.07 -4.96
C ILE A 119 8.64 20.34 -5.82
N ALA A 120 9.82 20.66 -6.38
CA ALA A 120 9.99 21.82 -7.23
C ALA A 120 9.22 21.73 -8.56
N ALA A 121 9.11 20.51 -9.12
CA ALA A 121 8.43 20.28 -10.40
C ALA A 121 6.90 20.14 -10.28
N ASP A 122 6.38 19.80 -9.11
CA ASP A 122 4.96 19.50 -8.91
C ASP A 122 4.36 20.28 -7.72
N PRO A 123 3.74 21.45 -7.97
CA PRO A 123 3.14 22.28 -6.93
C PRO A 123 1.91 21.65 -6.25
N LYS A 124 1.45 20.50 -6.73
CA LYS A 124 0.36 19.72 -6.16
C LYS A 124 0.85 18.49 -5.40
N LEU A 125 2.15 18.30 -5.26
CA LEU A 125 2.72 17.18 -4.50
C LEU A 125 2.82 17.56 -3.03
N ARG A 126 2.36 16.65 -2.17
CA ARG A 126 2.61 16.63 -0.73
C ARG A 126 3.61 15.54 -0.41
N VAL A 127 4.65 15.85 0.36
CA VAL A 127 5.60 14.84 0.85
C VAL A 127 5.47 14.75 2.36
N VAL A 128 5.28 13.54 2.88
CA VAL A 128 5.28 13.23 4.32
C VAL A 128 6.50 12.39 4.64
N TYR A 129 7.21 12.76 5.68
CA TYR A 129 8.41 12.07 6.14
C TYR A 129 8.12 11.23 7.37
N LYS A 130 8.62 9.99 7.38
CA LYS A 130 8.42 9.00 8.43
C LYS A 130 9.76 8.42 8.86
N GLU A 131 10.16 8.71 10.09
CA GLU A 131 11.36 8.13 10.69
C GLU A 131 11.24 6.60 10.78
N LEU A 132 12.21 5.88 10.22
CA LEU A 132 12.33 4.43 10.30
C LEU A 132 13.76 4.05 10.70
N PRO A 133 14.15 4.27 11.96
CA PRO A 133 15.51 4.03 12.44
C PRO A 133 15.77 2.53 12.58
N VAL A 134 16.38 1.92 11.58
CA VAL A 134 16.60 0.47 11.49
C VAL A 134 18.04 0.08 11.21
N LEU A 135 18.95 1.04 10.95
CA LEU A 135 20.28 0.74 10.45
C LEU A 135 21.39 0.81 11.52
N ASP A 136 21.40 1.82 12.39
CA ASP A 136 22.51 2.09 13.29
C ASP A 136 22.06 2.29 14.75
N GLY A 137 21.12 1.46 15.21
CA GLY A 137 20.68 1.38 16.59
C GLY A 137 20.49 2.76 17.23
N ALA A 138 21.22 3.04 18.32
CA ALA A 138 21.07 4.27 19.09
C ALA A 138 21.35 5.55 18.28
N ILE A 139 22.22 5.52 17.28
CA ILE A 139 22.55 6.69 16.44
C ILE A 139 21.35 7.03 15.54
N SER A 140 20.76 6.03 14.87
CA SER A 140 19.54 6.20 14.08
C SER A 140 18.37 6.67 14.96
N ASP A 141 18.19 6.06 16.13
CA ASP A 141 17.13 6.43 17.08
C ASP A 141 17.27 7.89 17.55
N ARG A 142 18.49 8.32 17.91
CA ARG A 142 18.72 9.70 18.31
C ARG A 142 18.45 10.69 17.20
N ALA A 143 18.94 10.41 15.99
CA ALA A 143 18.72 11.29 14.85
C ALA A 143 17.22 11.42 14.54
N ALA A 144 16.47 10.33 14.60
CA ALA A 144 15.02 10.31 14.43
C ALA A 144 14.31 11.14 15.51
N GLN A 145 14.69 11.00 16.79
CA GLN A 145 14.10 11.78 17.89
C GLN A 145 14.37 13.29 17.71
N VAL A 146 15.61 13.68 17.37
CA VAL A 146 15.97 15.09 17.13
C VAL A 146 15.20 15.66 15.94
N SER A 147 15.04 14.89 14.89
CA SER A 147 14.24 15.25 13.70
C SER A 147 12.78 15.52 14.06
N LEU A 148 12.17 14.70 14.92
CA LEU A 148 10.80 14.91 15.38
C LEU A 148 10.68 16.12 16.33
N VAL A 149 11.72 16.43 17.12
CA VAL A 149 11.80 17.71 17.84
C VAL A 149 11.84 18.87 16.85
N ALA A 150 12.63 18.78 15.78
CA ALA A 150 12.67 19.79 14.74
C ALA A 150 11.31 19.96 14.05
N ALA A 151 10.57 18.86 13.86
CA ALA A 151 9.21 18.90 13.32
C ALA A 151 8.25 19.68 14.24
N LYS A 152 8.29 19.43 15.54
CA LYS A 152 7.49 20.18 16.53
C LYS A 152 7.85 21.67 16.57
N ALA A 153 9.11 22.01 16.30
CA ALA A 153 9.59 23.39 16.23
C ALA A 153 9.35 24.06 14.85
N GLY A 154 8.70 23.37 13.87
CA GLY A 154 8.51 23.88 12.52
C GLY A 154 9.80 23.98 11.70
N LYS A 155 10.85 23.26 12.08
CA LYS A 155 12.19 23.29 11.48
C LYS A 155 12.59 21.97 10.81
N PHE A 156 11.64 21.08 10.57
CA PHE A 156 11.92 19.74 10.06
C PHE A 156 12.73 19.75 8.76
N VAL A 157 12.27 20.45 7.73
CA VAL A 157 12.91 20.45 6.40
C VAL A 157 14.35 21.00 6.49
N ALA A 158 14.54 22.07 7.27
CA ALA A 158 15.87 22.65 7.49
C ALA A 158 16.80 21.68 8.22
N PHE A 159 16.31 20.97 9.24
CA PHE A 159 17.07 19.94 9.94
C PHE A 159 17.39 18.76 9.03
N HIS A 160 16.40 18.26 8.30
CA HIS A 160 16.53 17.14 7.38
C HIS A 160 17.64 17.37 6.36
N HIS A 161 17.62 18.51 5.66
CA HIS A 161 18.66 18.86 4.70
C HIS A 161 20.01 19.04 5.37
N ALA A 162 20.07 19.77 6.49
CA ALA A 162 21.32 20.03 7.18
C ALA A 162 21.98 18.73 7.66
N LEU A 163 21.21 17.78 8.21
CA LEU A 163 21.76 16.52 8.71
C LEU A 163 22.25 15.62 7.58
N TYR A 164 21.55 15.56 6.45
CA TYR A 164 22.04 14.82 5.30
C TYR A 164 23.26 15.44 4.60
N GLN A 165 23.57 16.71 4.83
CA GLN A 165 24.80 17.33 4.37
C GLN A 165 26.03 17.04 5.25
N VAL A 166 25.81 16.53 6.47
CA VAL A 166 26.91 16.15 7.36
C VAL A 166 27.67 14.94 6.81
N PRO A 167 29.01 14.94 6.78
CA PRO A 167 29.78 13.78 6.29
C PRO A 167 29.53 12.52 7.12
N ALA A 168 29.38 11.38 6.43
CA ALA A 168 29.29 10.06 7.06
C ALA A 168 30.63 9.66 7.72
N PRO A 169 30.62 8.76 8.71
CA PRO A 169 29.45 8.24 9.39
C PRO A 169 28.76 9.28 10.27
N LEU A 170 27.45 9.11 10.50
CA LEU A 170 26.69 9.93 11.43
C LEU A 170 27.06 9.52 12.87
N ASP A 171 27.00 10.49 13.79
CA ASP A 171 27.15 10.29 15.22
C ASP A 171 26.29 11.30 15.99
N ASP A 172 26.18 11.12 17.31
CA ASP A 172 25.37 11.97 18.18
C ASP A 172 25.88 13.41 18.19
N ALA A 173 27.19 13.62 18.22
CA ALA A 173 27.79 14.96 18.28
C ALA A 173 27.44 15.77 17.01
N LYS A 174 27.45 15.13 15.84
CA LYS A 174 27.08 15.75 14.58
C LYS A 174 25.59 16.10 14.55
N THR A 175 24.74 15.19 15.03
CA THR A 175 23.29 15.41 15.14
C THR A 175 23.00 16.60 16.06
N ASP A 176 23.64 16.64 17.24
CA ASP A 176 23.48 17.72 18.21
C ASP A 176 24.01 19.05 17.69
N ALA A 177 25.11 19.05 16.94
CA ALA A 177 25.65 20.25 16.31
C ALA A 177 24.67 20.86 15.30
N VAL A 178 23.98 20.04 14.52
CA VAL A 178 22.92 20.52 13.60
C VAL A 178 21.74 21.06 14.40
N ALA A 179 21.31 20.36 15.45
CA ALA A 179 20.23 20.80 16.32
C ALA A 179 20.55 22.16 16.97
N ALA A 180 21.76 22.31 17.49
CA ALA A 180 22.23 23.57 18.12
C ALA A 180 22.25 24.73 17.12
N LYS A 181 22.74 24.51 15.89
CA LYS A 181 22.74 25.54 14.82
C LYS A 181 21.32 26.01 14.46
N LEU A 182 20.34 25.15 14.60
CA LEU A 182 18.94 25.46 14.36
C LEU A 182 18.21 25.94 15.62
N GLY A 183 18.91 26.03 16.77
CA GLY A 183 18.30 26.45 18.03
C GLY A 183 17.17 25.54 18.49
N LEU A 184 17.38 24.22 18.38
CA LEU A 184 16.42 23.23 18.87
C LEU A 184 16.64 22.97 20.36
N ASP A 185 15.55 22.93 21.12
CA ASP A 185 15.57 22.49 22.53
C ASP A 185 15.38 20.96 22.57
N LEU A 186 16.40 20.25 23.02
CA LEU A 186 16.41 18.78 23.04
C LEU A 186 15.86 18.19 24.36
N ALA A 187 15.31 18.99 25.26
CA ALA A 187 14.75 18.50 26.53
C ALA A 187 13.58 17.48 26.33
N GLY A 188 12.90 17.53 25.18
CA GLY A 188 11.76 16.68 24.86
C GLY A 188 12.05 15.44 24.01
N LEU A 189 13.31 15.02 23.82
CA LEU A 189 13.69 13.92 22.92
C LEU A 189 12.94 12.61 23.19
N SER A 190 12.76 12.24 24.44
CA SER A 190 12.10 10.99 24.84
C SER A 190 10.64 11.21 25.24
N SER A 191 10.01 12.27 24.77
CA SER A 191 8.58 12.49 25.05
C SER A 191 7.71 11.36 24.43
N ALA A 192 6.62 11.04 25.12
CA ALA A 192 5.78 9.89 24.74
C ALA A 192 5.24 9.96 23.30
N ASP A 193 4.98 11.15 22.78
CA ASP A 193 4.54 11.38 21.41
C ASP A 193 5.63 11.10 20.38
N ILE A 194 6.88 11.48 20.65
CA ILE A 194 8.03 11.19 19.77
C ILE A 194 8.31 9.68 19.73
N VAL A 195 8.41 9.05 20.90
CA VAL A 195 8.63 7.61 21.01
C VAL A 195 7.46 6.84 20.38
N GLY A 196 6.24 7.30 20.61
CA GLY A 196 5.03 6.74 20.02
C GLY A 196 5.04 6.80 18.50
N GLU A 197 5.44 7.92 17.90
CA GLU A 197 5.54 8.07 16.44
C GLU A 197 6.58 7.10 15.85
N ILE A 198 7.77 7.04 16.40
CA ILE A 198 8.81 6.11 15.91
C ILE A 198 8.32 4.66 15.98
N ASN A 199 7.71 4.27 17.11
CA ASN A 199 7.16 2.92 17.28
C ASN A 199 6.04 2.62 16.28
N ALA A 200 5.16 3.59 16.01
CA ALA A 200 4.10 3.45 15.02
C ALA A 200 4.65 3.29 13.60
N ASN A 201 5.70 4.05 13.26
CA ASN A 201 6.38 3.94 11.97
C ASN A 201 7.08 2.57 11.82
N LEU A 202 7.77 2.09 12.86
CA LEU A 202 8.36 0.75 12.88
C LEU A 202 7.31 -0.35 12.75
N ALA A 203 6.15 -0.21 13.40
CA ALA A 203 5.04 -1.14 13.27
C ALA A 203 4.46 -1.15 11.85
N THR A 204 4.27 0.03 11.25
CA THR A 204 3.82 0.18 9.86
C THR A 204 4.84 -0.42 8.89
N GLY A 205 6.14 -0.18 9.08
CA GLY A 205 7.20 -0.78 8.28
C GLY A 205 7.14 -2.30 8.28
N ARG A 206 6.94 -2.91 9.46
CA ARG A 206 6.74 -4.37 9.58
C ARG A 206 5.47 -4.85 8.88
N SER A 207 4.34 -4.15 9.05
CA SER A 207 3.07 -4.48 8.41
C SER A 207 3.16 -4.45 6.89
N LEU A 208 3.88 -3.47 6.34
CA LEU A 208 4.13 -3.32 4.90
C LEU A 208 5.33 -4.15 4.41
N ARG A 209 5.96 -4.94 5.29
CA ARG A 209 7.15 -5.76 4.97
C ARG A 209 8.27 -4.95 4.32
N MET A 210 8.49 -3.74 4.79
CA MET A 210 9.59 -2.91 4.31
C MET A 210 10.93 -3.58 4.61
N SER A 211 11.76 -3.74 3.59
CA SER A 211 13.07 -4.42 3.70
C SER A 211 14.21 -3.48 4.08
N GLY A 212 13.96 -2.17 4.13
CA GLY A 212 14.98 -1.15 4.44
C GLY A 212 14.53 0.25 4.06
N THR A 213 15.50 1.16 4.04
CA THR A 213 15.30 2.58 3.72
C THR A 213 16.19 3.02 2.54
N PRO A 214 15.76 4.02 1.75
CA PRO A 214 14.43 4.60 1.81
C PRO A 214 13.36 3.63 1.32
N THR A 215 12.13 3.77 1.81
CA THR A 215 10.96 3.14 1.21
C THR A 215 9.90 4.22 0.99
N PHE A 216 9.36 4.27 -0.21
CA PHE A 216 8.35 5.24 -0.59
C PHE A 216 6.98 4.59 -0.71
N VAL A 217 5.94 5.29 -0.25
CA VAL A 217 4.55 4.90 -0.45
C VAL A 217 3.81 6.03 -1.15
N VAL A 218 3.16 5.70 -2.27
CA VAL A 218 2.33 6.63 -3.02
C VAL A 218 1.13 5.92 -3.65
N GLY A 219 -0.08 6.39 -3.39
CA GLY A 219 -1.31 5.66 -3.75
C GLY A 219 -1.36 4.30 -3.08
N ASP A 220 -1.41 3.24 -3.88
CA ASP A 220 -1.41 1.84 -3.45
C ASP A 220 -0.06 1.14 -3.76
N GLN A 221 0.98 1.93 -4.06
CA GLN A 221 2.29 1.43 -4.45
C GLN A 221 3.30 1.63 -3.33
N LEU A 222 4.18 0.64 -3.17
CA LEU A 222 5.37 0.70 -2.33
C LEU A 222 6.59 0.55 -3.24
N LEU A 223 7.53 1.49 -3.14
CA LEU A 223 8.79 1.47 -3.88
C LEU A 223 9.94 1.38 -2.88
N ALA A 224 10.71 0.31 -2.95
CA ALA A 224 11.81 0.06 -2.03
C ALA A 224 13.14 0.55 -2.62
N GLY A 225 13.92 1.25 -1.80
CA GLY A 225 15.24 1.76 -2.15
C GLY A 225 15.22 3.11 -2.88
N ALA A 226 16.40 3.60 -3.22
CA ALA A 226 16.61 4.84 -3.96
C ALA A 226 16.29 4.64 -5.46
N VAL A 227 15.01 4.54 -5.78
CA VAL A 227 14.50 4.20 -7.13
C VAL A 227 14.68 5.34 -8.16
N GLY A 228 15.03 6.53 -7.70
CA GLY A 228 15.30 7.69 -8.56
C GLY A 228 14.06 8.49 -8.95
N TYR A 229 14.33 9.69 -9.50
CA TYR A 229 13.30 10.67 -9.84
C TYR A 229 12.21 10.13 -10.77
N ASP A 230 12.59 9.45 -11.87
CA ASP A 230 11.63 9.05 -12.90
C ASP A 230 10.66 7.97 -12.40
N ALA A 231 11.13 7.03 -11.59
CA ALA A 231 10.28 6.01 -10.98
C ALA A 231 9.30 6.62 -9.99
N LEU A 232 9.76 7.52 -9.11
CA LEU A 232 8.89 8.24 -8.18
C LEU A 232 7.86 9.10 -8.90
N LYS A 233 8.29 9.83 -9.94
CA LYS A 233 7.38 10.63 -10.76
C LYS A 233 6.31 9.77 -11.44
N GLY A 234 6.70 8.65 -12.02
CA GLY A 234 5.77 7.71 -12.65
C GLY A 234 4.72 7.18 -11.66
N ALA A 235 5.15 6.85 -10.44
CA ALA A 235 4.25 6.39 -9.39
C ALA A 235 3.28 7.49 -8.91
N ILE A 236 3.75 8.74 -8.79
CA ILE A 236 2.91 9.91 -8.47
C ILE A 236 1.87 10.14 -9.57
N ASP A 237 2.28 10.11 -10.84
CA ASP A 237 1.37 10.30 -11.98
C ASP A 237 0.30 9.18 -12.04
N LYS A 238 0.69 7.93 -11.75
CA LYS A 238 -0.23 6.79 -11.69
C LYS A 238 -1.24 6.96 -10.53
N ALA A 239 -0.76 7.35 -9.34
CA ALA A 239 -1.63 7.59 -8.19
C ALA A 239 -2.63 8.74 -8.44
N ARG A 240 -2.20 9.78 -9.14
CA ARG A 240 -3.06 10.92 -9.52
C ARG A 240 -4.16 10.50 -10.48
N LYS A 241 -3.83 9.69 -11.52
CA LYS A 241 -4.80 9.15 -12.48
C LYS A 241 -5.83 8.23 -11.84
N ALA A 242 -5.47 7.50 -10.79
CA ALA A 242 -6.37 6.60 -10.09
C ALA A 242 -7.42 7.33 -9.21
N LYS A 243 -7.23 8.63 -8.94
CA LYS A 243 -8.16 9.47 -8.16
C LYS A 243 -9.17 10.24 -9.02
N GLY A 244 -8.92 10.41 -10.30
CA GLY A 244 -9.78 11.13 -11.26
C GLY A 244 -10.56 10.19 -12.13
#